data_e9d98473e758e515dc35e6029d82b8c8
#
_entry.id   e9d98473e758e515dc35e6029d82b8c8
#
_cell.length_a   1.000
_cell.length_b   1.000
_cell.length_c   1.000
_cell.angle_alpha   90.00
_cell.angle_beta   90.00
_cell.angle_gamma   90.00
#
_symmetry.space_group_name_H-M   'P 1'
#
loop_
_entity.id
_entity.type
_entity.pdbx_description
1 polymer ?
#
loop_
_entity_poly.entity_id
_entity_poly.type
_entity_poly.pdbx_seq_one_letter_code
_entity_poly.pdbx_strand_id
1 'polypeptide(L)'
;HFLNQGKWNDFLFQDALRNSVAYLIYREATISGQPIFCIVDDTIASHTRPSSQAVHPIEAAYFHQSHLKGCQDYGHQVVSVMLSCNGITLNYAVILYDKSRSKIQIVQEIAEELPAAPVISYFLCDSWYTTAKVMDRFIRKGFYTVGALKTNRILYPCGIRQKASAFALHLRKTDPDVSLVTVGSREFYVYRYEGELNGIPNAAVILSYPKDGFGNPKALRVFLSTNAELSTQEILDTYTKRWPIELFFRQSKSKLALDSYQIRSRQGIQRYWLIMSLVHYLCCMHSGNYCTFEEGYASLKQQLKQEQFANLYRLIKSSASFEEAFK
;
A
#
# COMPACT_ATOMS: atom_id res chain seq x y z
N HIS A 1 20.36 10.86 18.20
CA HIS A 1 21.70 11.03 17.61
C HIS A 1 21.91 10.12 16.39
N PHE A 2 21.71 8.81 16.52
CA PHE A 2 21.91 7.82 15.44
C PHE A 2 21.13 8.14 14.15
N LEU A 3 19.83 8.43 14.24
CA LEU A 3 18.98 8.72 13.08
C LEU A 3 19.31 10.05 12.40
N ASN A 4 19.69 11.08 13.15
CA ASN A 4 19.91 12.43 12.62
C ASN A 4 21.35 12.67 12.18
N GLN A 5 22.35 12.10 12.88
CA GLN A 5 23.76 12.41 12.70
C GLN A 5 24.63 11.19 12.38
N GLY A 6 24.08 9.99 12.47
CA GLY A 6 24.79 8.76 12.12
C GLY A 6 25.29 8.77 10.67
N LYS A 7 26.57 8.43 10.49
CA LYS A 7 27.22 8.35 9.17
C LYS A 7 26.98 6.97 8.53
N TRP A 8 25.74 6.63 8.24
CA TRP A 8 25.41 5.42 7.51
C TRP A 8 24.68 5.79 6.21
N ASN A 9 24.87 4.97 5.17
CA ASN A 9 24.30 5.23 3.86
C ASN A 9 22.88 4.64 3.78
N ASP A 10 21.89 5.48 4.06
CA ASP A 10 20.48 5.13 4.02
C ASP A 10 19.99 4.77 2.60
N PHE A 11 20.60 5.35 1.56
CA PHE A 11 20.29 5.01 0.18
C PHE A 11 20.71 3.56 -0.15
N LEU A 12 21.93 3.15 0.15
CA LEU A 12 22.38 1.77 -0.08
C LEU A 12 21.58 0.76 0.74
N PHE A 13 21.22 1.13 1.96
CA PHE A 13 20.40 0.28 2.81
C PHE A 13 18.98 0.10 2.26
N GLN A 14 18.35 1.19 1.80
CA GLN A 14 17.05 1.14 1.15
C GLN A 14 17.07 0.28 -0.12
N ASP A 15 18.10 0.47 -0.95
CA ASP A 15 18.27 -0.26 -2.19
C ASP A 15 18.46 -1.76 -1.93
N ALA A 16 19.32 -2.13 -0.96
CA ALA A 16 19.51 -3.52 -0.56
C ALA A 16 18.21 -4.17 -0.07
N LEU A 17 17.41 -3.48 0.74
CA LEU A 17 16.13 -3.99 1.22
C LEU A 17 15.13 -4.18 0.09
N ARG A 18 14.99 -3.19 -0.81
CA ARG A 18 14.14 -3.27 -2.00
C ARG A 18 14.53 -4.42 -2.92
N ASN A 19 15.82 -4.57 -3.18
CA ASN A 19 16.35 -5.65 -4.01
C ASN A 19 16.08 -7.02 -3.39
N SER A 20 16.22 -7.16 -2.07
CA SER A 20 15.89 -8.40 -1.36
C SER A 20 14.41 -8.76 -1.49
N VAL A 21 13.51 -7.78 -1.30
CA VAL A 21 12.06 -7.98 -1.46
C VAL A 21 11.71 -8.34 -2.90
N ALA A 22 12.23 -7.56 -3.87
CA ALA A 22 11.99 -7.82 -5.29
C ALA A 22 12.49 -9.21 -5.69
N TYR A 23 13.71 -9.58 -5.29
CA TYR A 23 14.28 -10.89 -5.59
C TYR A 23 13.38 -12.03 -5.10
N LEU A 24 12.90 -11.98 -3.86
CA LEU A 24 12.04 -13.03 -3.29
C LEU A 24 10.71 -13.13 -4.03
N ILE A 25 10.04 -12.02 -4.29
CA ILE A 25 8.72 -12.00 -4.94
C ILE A 25 8.82 -12.39 -6.42
N TYR A 26 9.83 -11.90 -7.14
CA TYR A 26 10.01 -12.24 -8.55
C TYR A 26 10.46 -13.68 -8.76
N ARG A 27 11.31 -14.21 -7.86
CA ARG A 27 11.66 -15.62 -7.84
C ARG A 27 10.44 -16.50 -7.61
N GLU A 28 9.57 -16.14 -6.65
CA GLU A 28 8.34 -16.87 -6.38
C GLU A 28 7.41 -16.85 -7.59
N ALA A 29 7.24 -15.70 -8.24
CA ALA A 29 6.44 -15.58 -9.46
C ALA A 29 6.98 -16.45 -10.60
N THR A 30 8.30 -16.52 -10.77
CA THR A 30 8.94 -17.38 -11.77
C THR A 30 8.74 -18.86 -11.49
N ILE A 31 8.78 -19.27 -10.22
CA ILE A 31 8.65 -20.69 -9.82
C ILE A 31 7.18 -21.13 -9.86
N SER A 32 6.28 -20.30 -9.32
CA SER A 32 4.86 -20.65 -9.17
C SER A 32 4.01 -20.36 -10.42
N GLY A 33 4.50 -19.50 -11.33
CA GLY A 33 3.71 -18.96 -12.44
C GLY A 33 2.58 -18.02 -12.00
N GLN A 34 2.52 -17.66 -10.71
CA GLN A 34 1.48 -16.80 -10.17
C GLN A 34 1.81 -15.31 -10.36
N PRO A 35 0.77 -14.46 -10.54
CA PRO A 35 0.97 -13.02 -10.74
C PRO A 35 1.62 -12.34 -9.54
N ILE A 36 2.43 -11.32 -9.83
CA ILE A 36 2.87 -10.34 -8.83
C ILE A 36 1.80 -9.27 -8.69
N PHE A 37 1.45 -8.94 -7.47
CA PHE A 37 0.61 -7.78 -7.14
C PHE A 37 1.52 -6.68 -6.55
N CYS A 38 1.67 -5.57 -7.29
CA CYS A 38 2.28 -4.35 -6.79
C CYS A 38 1.18 -3.46 -6.24
N ILE A 39 1.12 -3.29 -4.93
CA ILE A 39 0.03 -2.61 -4.22
C ILE A 39 0.53 -1.28 -3.71
N VAL A 40 -0.15 -0.18 -4.06
CA VAL A 40 0.21 1.17 -3.62
C VAL A 40 -0.96 1.83 -2.92
N ASP A 41 -0.66 2.45 -1.80
CA ASP A 41 -1.61 3.30 -1.06
C ASP A 41 -0.85 4.30 -0.19
N ASP A 42 -1.56 5.27 0.40
CA ASP A 42 -0.96 6.22 1.32
C ASP A 42 -1.76 6.40 2.60
N THR A 43 -1.07 6.77 3.66
CA THR A 43 -1.69 7.04 4.97
C THR A 43 -1.07 8.28 5.61
N ILE A 44 -1.75 8.82 6.62
CA ILE A 44 -1.23 9.92 7.43
C ILE A 44 -0.70 9.35 8.74
N ALA A 45 0.58 9.64 9.04
CA ALA A 45 1.19 9.51 10.35
C ALA A 45 0.86 10.81 11.13
N SER A 46 -0.22 10.76 11.92
CA SER A 46 -0.79 11.94 12.59
C SER A 46 0.09 12.40 13.73
N HIS A 47 0.28 13.72 13.86
CA HIS A 47 1.02 14.35 14.95
C HIS A 47 0.27 15.57 15.49
N THR A 48 0.51 15.89 16.76
CA THR A 48 0.08 17.18 17.31
C THR A 48 0.90 18.30 16.68
N ARG A 49 0.21 19.32 16.15
CA ARG A 49 0.89 20.51 15.62
C ARG A 49 1.66 21.21 16.72
N PRO A 50 2.96 21.48 16.54
CA PRO A 50 3.72 22.29 17.50
C PRO A 50 3.14 23.70 17.65
N SER A 51 3.39 24.33 18.79
CA SER A 51 3.10 25.76 18.99
C SER A 51 3.77 26.59 17.89
N SER A 52 3.17 27.72 17.52
CA SER A 52 3.75 28.69 16.60
C SER A 52 5.09 29.29 17.09
N GLN A 53 5.35 29.18 18.38
CA GLN A 53 6.62 29.62 19.04
C GLN A 53 7.68 28.51 19.10
N ALA A 54 7.40 27.32 18.55
CA ALA A 54 8.37 26.22 18.56
C ALA A 54 9.62 26.58 17.74
N VAL A 55 10.78 26.52 18.38
CA VAL A 55 12.09 26.82 17.76
C VAL A 55 12.42 25.82 16.63
N HIS A 56 11.97 24.59 16.78
CA HIS A 56 12.17 23.52 15.79
C HIS A 56 10.81 22.95 15.35
N PRO A 57 10.24 23.41 14.22
CA PRO A 57 9.04 22.80 13.65
C PRO A 57 9.30 21.35 13.22
N ILE A 58 8.24 20.59 13.02
CA ILE A 58 8.36 19.23 12.44
C ILE A 58 8.56 19.39 10.93
N GLU A 59 9.71 18.98 10.41
CA GLU A 59 10.02 19.06 8.99
C GLU A 59 9.14 18.12 8.17
N ALA A 60 8.69 18.57 6.99
CA ALA A 60 7.83 17.80 6.07
C ALA A 60 6.47 17.35 6.64
N ALA A 61 6.04 17.92 7.79
CA ALA A 61 4.69 17.73 8.31
C ALA A 61 3.76 18.83 7.82
N TYR A 62 2.57 18.43 7.34
CA TYR A 62 1.57 19.33 6.76
C TYR A 62 0.16 18.94 7.19
N PHE A 63 -0.80 19.82 6.90
CA PHE A 63 -2.21 19.45 6.94
C PHE A 63 -2.59 18.68 5.70
N HIS A 64 -3.24 17.54 5.87
CA HIS A 64 -3.75 16.65 4.85
C HIS A 64 -5.24 16.41 5.08
N GLN A 65 -6.02 16.28 4.00
CA GLN A 65 -7.41 15.87 4.12
C GLN A 65 -7.46 14.38 4.49
N SER A 66 -7.93 14.07 5.67
CA SER A 66 -8.17 12.71 6.12
C SER A 66 -9.59 12.27 5.77
N HIS A 67 -9.73 11.32 4.87
CA HIS A 67 -11.04 10.73 4.55
C HIS A 67 -11.58 9.90 5.72
N LEU A 68 -10.70 9.29 6.51
CA LEU A 68 -11.09 8.49 7.68
C LEU A 68 -11.64 9.36 8.81
N LYS A 69 -11.04 10.52 9.05
CA LYS A 69 -11.48 11.45 10.11
C LYS A 69 -12.52 12.46 9.61
N GLY A 70 -12.72 12.57 8.30
CA GLY A 70 -13.62 13.59 7.71
C GLY A 70 -13.14 15.04 7.87
N CYS A 71 -11.91 15.27 8.34
CA CYS A 71 -11.35 16.56 8.62
C CYS A 71 -9.87 16.65 8.19
N GLN A 72 -9.27 17.85 8.35
CA GLN A 72 -7.83 18.01 8.16
C GLN A 72 -7.08 17.39 9.33
N ASP A 73 -6.02 16.64 9.01
CA ASP A 73 -5.13 15.99 9.95
C ASP A 73 -3.70 16.49 9.73
N TYR A 74 -3.01 16.84 10.81
CA TYR A 74 -1.63 17.33 10.73
C TYR A 74 -0.66 16.17 10.95
N GLY A 75 0.33 16.05 10.08
CA GLY A 75 1.34 14.99 10.20
C GLY A 75 2.12 14.76 8.93
N HIS A 76 2.79 13.61 8.86
CA HIS A 76 3.51 13.17 7.67
C HIS A 76 2.62 12.28 6.81
N GLN A 77 2.65 12.49 5.51
CA GLN A 77 1.99 11.58 4.59
C GLN A 77 2.99 10.54 4.08
N VAL A 78 2.57 9.30 4.16
CA VAL A 78 3.38 8.11 3.86
C VAL A 78 2.82 7.43 2.64
N VAL A 79 3.60 7.34 1.57
CA VAL A 79 3.29 6.48 0.42
C VAL A 79 3.97 5.14 0.64
N SER A 80 3.20 4.05 0.63
CA SER A 80 3.74 2.71 0.79
C SER A 80 3.50 1.85 -0.43
N VAL A 81 4.43 0.92 -0.65
CA VAL A 81 4.38 -0.07 -1.72
C VAL A 81 4.59 -1.45 -1.14
N MET A 82 3.66 -2.36 -1.43
CA MET A 82 3.77 -3.77 -1.10
C MET A 82 3.95 -4.58 -2.38
N LEU A 83 4.77 -5.62 -2.33
CA LEU A 83 4.79 -6.65 -3.36
C LEU A 83 4.24 -7.95 -2.78
N SER A 84 3.37 -8.61 -3.55
CA SER A 84 2.77 -9.89 -3.14
C SER A 84 2.74 -10.87 -4.31
N CYS A 85 3.03 -12.15 -4.02
CA CYS A 85 2.93 -13.25 -4.97
C CYS A 85 2.71 -14.55 -4.20
N ASN A 86 1.77 -15.37 -4.64
CA ASN A 86 1.53 -16.72 -4.09
C ASN A 86 1.48 -16.78 -2.55
N GLY A 87 0.77 -15.87 -1.90
CA GLY A 87 0.64 -15.79 -0.44
C GLY A 87 1.78 -15.06 0.28
N ILE A 88 2.94 -14.87 -0.35
CA ILE A 88 4.03 -14.06 0.19
C ILE A 88 3.71 -12.58 -0.01
N THR A 89 3.79 -11.78 1.04
CA THR A 89 3.53 -10.33 0.97
C THR A 89 4.55 -9.56 1.79
N LEU A 90 5.30 -8.67 1.13
CA LEU A 90 6.40 -7.94 1.74
C LEU A 90 6.30 -6.44 1.43
N ASN A 91 6.71 -5.61 2.38
CA ASN A 91 6.83 -4.18 2.16
C ASN A 91 8.06 -3.89 1.30
N TYR A 92 7.84 -3.26 0.13
CA TYR A 92 8.90 -2.87 -0.80
C TYR A 92 9.43 -1.46 -0.52
N ALA A 93 8.54 -0.52 -0.17
CA ALA A 93 8.94 0.85 0.11
C ALA A 93 7.97 1.56 1.05
N VAL A 94 8.53 2.44 1.90
CA VAL A 94 7.82 3.45 2.68
C VAL A 94 8.48 4.79 2.40
N ILE A 95 7.74 5.72 1.82
CA ILE A 95 8.28 6.97 1.26
C ILE A 95 7.57 8.15 1.90
N LEU A 96 8.35 9.09 2.44
CA LEU A 96 7.85 10.36 2.96
C LEU A 96 7.40 11.25 1.78
N TYR A 97 6.15 11.68 1.81
CA TYR A 97 5.66 12.72 0.92
C TYR A 97 5.95 14.10 1.52
N ASP A 98 6.92 14.79 0.98
CA ASP A 98 7.43 16.08 1.48
C ASP A 98 7.07 17.27 0.58
N LYS A 99 6.19 17.07 -0.40
CA LYS A 99 5.78 18.03 -1.43
C LYS A 99 6.88 18.46 -2.42
N SER A 100 8.10 17.95 -2.34
CA SER A 100 9.13 18.20 -3.36
C SER A 100 8.75 17.58 -4.71
N ARG A 101 7.96 16.52 -4.69
CA ARG A 101 7.38 15.82 -5.84
C ARG A 101 5.98 15.33 -5.50
N SER A 102 5.11 15.20 -6.50
CA SER A 102 3.75 14.70 -6.28
C SER A 102 3.74 13.20 -5.94
N LYS A 103 2.70 12.73 -5.26
CA LYS A 103 2.51 11.28 -5.01
C LYS A 103 2.48 10.48 -6.33
N ILE A 104 1.96 11.06 -7.38
CA ILE A 104 1.94 10.45 -8.72
C ILE A 104 3.38 10.27 -9.25
N GLN A 105 4.24 11.26 -9.10
CA GLN A 105 5.66 11.15 -9.49
C GLN A 105 6.38 10.08 -8.66
N ILE A 106 6.15 10.02 -7.35
CA ILE A 106 6.71 8.98 -6.49
C ILE A 106 6.35 7.58 -7.03
N VAL A 107 5.08 7.35 -7.37
CA VAL A 107 4.62 6.05 -7.86
C VAL A 107 5.15 5.76 -9.27
N GLN A 108 5.33 6.78 -10.10
CA GLN A 108 5.98 6.61 -11.41
C GLN A 108 7.45 6.20 -11.29
N GLU A 109 8.19 6.79 -10.36
CA GLU A 109 9.59 6.42 -10.07
C GLU A 109 9.68 4.98 -9.57
N ILE A 110 8.79 4.56 -8.66
CA ILE A 110 8.68 3.17 -8.21
C ILE A 110 8.43 2.22 -9.38
N ALA A 111 7.53 2.57 -10.29
CA ALA A 111 7.26 1.74 -11.46
C ALA A 111 8.50 1.57 -12.36
N GLU A 112 9.35 2.60 -12.44
CA GLU A 112 10.59 2.54 -13.22
C GLU A 112 11.68 1.71 -12.54
N GLU A 113 11.78 1.80 -11.22
CA GLU A 113 12.73 1.02 -10.40
C GLU A 113 12.41 -0.49 -10.40
N LEU A 114 11.14 -0.86 -10.53
CA LEU A 114 10.73 -2.27 -10.54
C LEU A 114 11.31 -3.00 -11.77
N PRO A 115 11.82 -4.24 -11.61
CA PRO A 115 12.11 -5.10 -12.73
C PRO A 115 10.86 -5.40 -13.57
N ALA A 116 11.02 -5.78 -14.83
CA ALA A 116 9.92 -6.27 -15.63
C ALA A 116 9.32 -7.55 -14.99
N ALA A 117 8.01 -7.65 -14.97
CA ALA A 117 7.35 -8.82 -14.41
C ALA A 117 7.61 -10.07 -15.27
N PRO A 118 7.96 -11.22 -14.66
CA PRO A 118 8.24 -12.45 -15.40
C PRO A 118 6.97 -13.14 -15.94
N VAL A 119 5.81 -12.79 -15.37
CA VAL A 119 4.49 -13.27 -15.75
C VAL A 119 3.51 -12.11 -15.78
N ILE A 120 2.32 -12.28 -16.37
CA ILE A 120 1.26 -11.27 -16.30
C ILE A 120 1.00 -10.93 -14.84
N SER A 121 1.10 -9.67 -14.50
CA SER A 121 1.07 -9.17 -13.14
C SER A 121 0.18 -7.93 -13.02
N TYR A 122 -0.13 -7.50 -11.80
CA TYR A 122 -1.12 -6.45 -11.57
C TYR A 122 -0.61 -5.35 -10.63
N PHE A 123 -0.86 -4.12 -11.03
CA PHE A 123 -0.73 -2.93 -10.18
C PHE A 123 -2.09 -2.64 -9.54
N LEU A 124 -2.15 -2.63 -8.21
CA LEU A 124 -3.37 -2.42 -7.43
C LEU A 124 -3.30 -1.09 -6.68
N CYS A 125 -4.30 -0.24 -6.87
CA CYS A 125 -4.31 1.08 -6.24
C CYS A 125 -5.72 1.62 -5.99
N ASP A 126 -5.79 2.68 -5.21
CA ASP A 126 -7.01 3.45 -5.04
C ASP A 126 -7.26 4.41 -6.22
N SER A 127 -8.36 5.16 -6.16
CA SER A 127 -8.76 6.10 -7.21
C SER A 127 -7.84 7.31 -7.38
N TRP A 128 -6.90 7.53 -6.48
CA TRP A 128 -5.93 8.62 -6.60
C TRP A 128 -4.86 8.31 -7.64
N TYR A 129 -4.43 7.04 -7.70
CA TYR A 129 -3.33 6.59 -8.55
C TYR A 129 -3.78 6.07 -9.92
N THR A 130 -5.09 5.92 -10.19
CA THR A 130 -5.62 5.49 -11.48
C THR A 130 -5.54 6.62 -12.52
N THR A 131 -4.33 7.00 -12.91
CA THR A 131 -4.03 7.99 -13.94
C THR A 131 -3.28 7.34 -15.10
N ALA A 132 -3.54 7.79 -16.34
CA ALA A 132 -2.86 7.25 -17.53
C ALA A 132 -1.33 7.25 -17.36
N LYS A 133 -0.77 8.34 -16.83
CA LYS A 133 0.67 8.48 -16.61
C LYS A 133 1.29 7.41 -15.68
N VAL A 134 0.56 6.97 -14.68
CA VAL A 134 1.00 5.89 -13.77
C VAL A 134 0.82 4.55 -14.46
N MET A 135 -0.37 4.30 -15.02
CA MET A 135 -0.70 3.02 -15.65
C MET A 135 0.22 2.68 -16.81
N ASP A 136 0.57 3.66 -17.66
CA ASP A 136 1.52 3.48 -18.75
C ASP A 136 2.89 3.00 -18.30
N ARG A 137 3.35 3.46 -17.13
CA ARG A 137 4.65 3.04 -16.61
C ARG A 137 4.61 1.60 -16.10
N PHE A 138 3.53 1.24 -15.42
CA PHE A 138 3.35 -0.13 -14.94
C PHE A 138 3.16 -1.11 -16.10
N ILE A 139 2.39 -0.75 -17.13
CA ILE A 139 2.17 -1.64 -18.27
C ILE A 139 3.46 -1.95 -19.05
N ARG A 140 4.38 -0.98 -19.15
CA ARG A 140 5.71 -1.18 -19.75
C ARG A 140 6.58 -2.18 -18.96
N LYS A 141 6.24 -2.43 -17.71
CA LYS A 141 6.91 -3.39 -16.82
C LYS A 141 6.15 -4.73 -16.72
N GLY A 142 5.09 -4.91 -17.52
CA GLY A 142 4.28 -6.13 -17.52
C GLY A 142 3.21 -6.19 -16.44
N PHE A 143 2.85 -5.03 -15.84
CA PHE A 143 1.78 -4.94 -14.84
C PHE A 143 0.55 -4.28 -15.46
N TYR A 144 -0.55 -4.99 -15.58
CA TYR A 144 -1.85 -4.41 -15.82
C TYR A 144 -2.37 -3.73 -14.55
N THR A 145 -3.15 -2.65 -14.70
CA THR A 145 -3.74 -1.97 -13.55
C THR A 145 -5.12 -2.53 -13.25
N VAL A 146 -5.36 -2.87 -11.98
CA VAL A 146 -6.71 -3.06 -11.43
C VAL A 146 -6.85 -2.12 -10.23
N GLY A 147 -7.75 -1.14 -10.33
CA GLY A 147 -7.83 -0.09 -9.31
C GLY A 147 -9.23 0.49 -9.16
N ALA A 148 -9.47 1.18 -8.04
CA ALA A 148 -10.67 1.99 -7.91
C ALA A 148 -10.62 3.18 -8.87
N LEU A 149 -11.78 3.62 -9.35
CA LEU A 149 -11.92 4.75 -10.24
C LEU A 149 -12.86 5.80 -9.61
N LYS A 150 -12.56 7.07 -9.79
CA LYS A 150 -13.45 8.14 -9.33
C LYS A 150 -14.77 8.10 -10.11
N THR A 151 -15.89 8.22 -9.43
CA THR A 151 -17.23 8.14 -10.03
C THR A 151 -17.55 9.28 -11.01
N ASN A 152 -16.76 10.35 -11.01
CA ASN A 152 -16.88 11.46 -11.95
C ASN A 152 -16.10 11.26 -13.27
N ARG A 153 -15.46 10.10 -13.47
CA ARG A 153 -14.79 9.77 -14.74
C ARG A 153 -15.77 9.68 -15.89
N ILE A 154 -15.30 10.10 -17.05
CA ILE A 154 -16.10 10.07 -18.28
C ILE A 154 -16.00 8.70 -18.91
N LEU A 155 -17.15 8.15 -19.26
CA LEU A 155 -17.35 6.95 -20.06
C LEU A 155 -18.10 7.33 -21.35
N TYR A 156 -18.11 6.42 -22.31
CA TYR A 156 -18.82 6.58 -23.59
C TYR A 156 -19.78 5.41 -23.85
N PRO A 157 -20.72 5.08 -22.94
CA PRO A 157 -21.67 4.00 -23.17
C PRO A 157 -22.52 4.36 -24.39
N CYS A 158 -22.63 3.41 -25.33
CA CYS A 158 -23.29 3.62 -26.63
C CYS A 158 -22.79 4.86 -27.40
N GLY A 159 -21.52 5.25 -27.23
CA GLY A 159 -20.91 6.42 -27.85
C GLY A 159 -21.27 7.77 -27.18
N ILE A 160 -22.09 7.76 -26.14
CA ILE A 160 -22.54 8.99 -25.45
C ILE A 160 -21.59 9.34 -24.31
N ARG A 161 -21.02 10.55 -24.38
CA ARG A 161 -20.11 11.06 -23.35
C ARG A 161 -20.85 11.40 -22.06
N GLN A 162 -20.60 10.67 -20.97
CA GLN A 162 -21.18 10.99 -19.67
C GLN A 162 -20.33 10.53 -18.50
N LYS A 163 -20.57 11.08 -17.30
CA LYS A 163 -19.89 10.64 -16.07
C LYS A 163 -20.39 9.25 -15.66
N ALA A 164 -19.50 8.40 -15.14
CA ALA A 164 -19.88 7.09 -14.60
C ALA A 164 -21.01 7.19 -13.56
N SER A 165 -20.97 8.19 -12.66
CA SER A 165 -22.03 8.43 -11.68
C SER A 165 -23.39 8.83 -12.31
N ALA A 166 -23.38 9.60 -13.41
CA ALA A 166 -24.61 9.97 -14.10
C ALA A 166 -25.20 8.77 -14.85
N PHE A 167 -24.36 8.03 -15.55
CA PHE A 167 -24.79 6.80 -16.24
C PHE A 167 -25.38 5.77 -15.25
N ALA A 168 -24.73 5.58 -14.12
CA ALA A 168 -25.16 4.63 -13.09
C ALA A 168 -26.58 4.89 -12.54
N LEU A 169 -27.09 6.13 -12.61
CA LEU A 169 -28.46 6.46 -12.20
C LEU A 169 -29.54 5.90 -13.15
N HIS A 170 -29.16 5.58 -14.38
CA HIS A 170 -30.07 5.02 -15.38
C HIS A 170 -30.12 3.49 -15.38
N LEU A 171 -29.20 2.83 -14.68
CA LEU A 171 -29.14 1.37 -14.58
C LEU A 171 -30.31 0.82 -13.75
N ARG A 172 -30.89 -0.28 -14.25
CA ARG A 172 -31.95 -1.03 -13.56
C ARG A 172 -31.47 -2.46 -13.29
N LYS A 173 -31.94 -3.07 -12.20
CA LYS A 173 -31.62 -4.47 -11.88
C LYS A 173 -32.04 -5.48 -12.97
N THR A 174 -33.01 -5.08 -13.79
CA THR A 174 -33.56 -5.88 -14.88
C THR A 174 -32.86 -5.70 -16.22
N ASP A 175 -31.88 -4.77 -16.29
CA ASP A 175 -31.15 -4.54 -17.52
C ASP A 175 -30.29 -5.78 -17.83
N PRO A 176 -30.23 -6.25 -19.09
CA PRO A 176 -29.51 -7.46 -19.48
C PRO A 176 -28.00 -7.38 -19.20
N ASP A 177 -27.45 -6.16 -19.19
CA ASP A 177 -26.03 -5.90 -18.93
C ASP A 177 -25.72 -5.74 -17.44
N VAL A 178 -26.72 -5.82 -16.56
CA VAL A 178 -26.55 -5.79 -15.10
C VAL A 178 -26.60 -7.21 -14.56
N SER A 179 -25.50 -7.64 -13.96
CA SER A 179 -25.38 -8.98 -13.37
C SER A 179 -25.18 -8.91 -11.86
N LEU A 180 -25.53 -10.01 -11.18
CA LEU A 180 -25.26 -10.19 -9.75
C LEU A 180 -23.98 -11.02 -9.62
N VAL A 181 -22.99 -10.49 -8.89
CA VAL A 181 -21.72 -11.16 -8.61
C VAL A 181 -21.48 -11.27 -7.12
N THR A 182 -20.72 -12.28 -6.69
CA THR A 182 -20.37 -12.51 -5.30
C THR A 182 -18.87 -12.26 -5.10
N VAL A 183 -18.51 -11.38 -4.17
CA VAL A 183 -17.12 -11.12 -3.80
C VAL A 183 -16.97 -11.41 -2.30
N GLY A 184 -16.22 -12.44 -1.97
CA GLY A 184 -16.18 -12.98 -0.61
C GLY A 184 -17.56 -13.47 -0.16
N SER A 185 -18.11 -12.87 0.88
CA SER A 185 -19.46 -13.18 1.42
C SER A 185 -20.54 -12.18 1.02
N ARG A 186 -20.26 -11.24 0.10
CA ARG A 186 -21.18 -10.16 -0.26
C ARG A 186 -21.57 -10.21 -1.72
N GLU A 187 -22.83 -9.85 -2.00
CA GLU A 187 -23.38 -9.78 -3.35
C GLU A 187 -23.44 -8.33 -3.84
N PHE A 188 -23.14 -8.15 -5.12
CA PHE A 188 -23.10 -6.85 -5.78
C PHE A 188 -23.80 -6.92 -7.13
N TYR A 189 -24.64 -5.94 -7.45
CA TYR A 189 -25.09 -5.68 -8.81
C TYR A 189 -23.99 -4.91 -9.54
N VAL A 190 -23.60 -5.38 -10.69
CA VAL A 190 -22.52 -4.82 -11.49
C VAL A 190 -22.94 -4.61 -12.93
N TYR A 191 -22.46 -3.50 -13.50
CA TYR A 191 -22.52 -3.23 -14.94
C TYR A 191 -21.08 -3.13 -15.44
N ARG A 192 -20.79 -3.80 -16.56
CA ARG A 192 -19.47 -3.76 -17.21
C ARG A 192 -19.52 -2.87 -18.43
N TYR A 193 -18.64 -1.89 -18.48
CA TYR A 193 -18.35 -1.08 -19.65
C TYR A 193 -16.96 -1.47 -20.18
N GLU A 194 -16.85 -1.64 -21.49
CA GLU A 194 -15.58 -1.80 -22.18
C GLU A 194 -15.44 -0.70 -23.23
N GLY A 195 -14.26 -0.08 -23.25
CA GLY A 195 -13.99 0.95 -24.24
C GLY A 195 -12.98 1.98 -23.79
N GLU A 196 -12.91 3.08 -24.49
CA GLU A 196 -12.05 4.19 -24.18
C GLU A 196 -12.42 4.83 -22.84
N LEU A 197 -11.42 5.06 -22.04
CA LEU A 197 -11.47 5.88 -20.84
C LEU A 197 -10.41 6.97 -21.00
N ASN A 198 -10.75 8.22 -20.83
CA ASN A 198 -9.94 9.41 -21.08
C ASN A 198 -8.42 9.19 -20.84
N GLY A 199 -7.67 9.03 -21.93
CA GLY A 199 -6.24 8.70 -21.93
C GLY A 199 -5.89 7.22 -21.79
N ILE A 200 -6.87 6.29 -21.82
CA ILE A 200 -6.69 4.85 -21.82
C ILE A 200 -7.49 4.28 -22.99
N PRO A 201 -6.84 3.71 -24.00
CA PRO A 201 -7.53 3.34 -25.26
C PRO A 201 -8.52 2.19 -25.11
N ASN A 202 -8.26 1.25 -24.21
CA ASN A 202 -9.16 0.13 -23.93
C ASN A 202 -9.10 -0.23 -22.46
N ALA A 203 -10.24 -0.18 -21.79
CA ALA A 203 -10.37 -0.50 -20.37
C ALA A 203 -11.70 -1.20 -20.10
N ALA A 204 -11.67 -2.16 -19.16
CA ALA A 204 -12.88 -2.68 -18.55
C ALA A 204 -13.19 -1.85 -17.29
N VAL A 205 -14.38 -1.25 -17.24
CA VAL A 205 -14.85 -0.46 -16.09
C VAL A 205 -16.08 -1.12 -15.50
N ILE A 206 -16.02 -1.39 -14.20
CA ILE A 206 -17.09 -2.03 -13.45
C ILE A 206 -17.78 -0.99 -12.57
N LEU A 207 -19.06 -0.73 -12.83
CA LEU A 207 -19.91 0.03 -11.92
C LEU A 207 -20.57 -0.95 -10.97
N SER A 208 -20.32 -0.82 -9.67
CA SER A 208 -20.73 -1.79 -8.67
C SER A 208 -21.54 -1.15 -7.56
N TYR A 209 -22.65 -1.81 -7.22
CA TYR A 209 -23.49 -1.47 -6.08
C TYR A 209 -23.62 -2.68 -5.16
N PRO A 210 -23.51 -2.53 -3.83
CA PRO A 210 -23.98 -3.57 -2.92
C PRO A 210 -25.43 -3.92 -3.21
N LYS A 211 -25.81 -5.19 -3.04
CA LYS A 211 -27.16 -5.70 -3.35
C LYS A 211 -28.26 -4.84 -2.70
N ASP A 212 -28.07 -4.46 -1.43
CA ASP A 212 -29.01 -3.65 -0.65
C ASP A 212 -28.89 -2.14 -0.94
N GLY A 213 -27.86 -1.72 -1.66
CA GLY A 213 -27.57 -0.32 -1.96
C GLY A 213 -27.72 0.05 -3.44
N PHE A 214 -28.35 -0.79 -4.24
CA PHE A 214 -28.51 -0.54 -5.68
C PHE A 214 -29.29 0.75 -5.94
N GLY A 215 -28.73 1.61 -6.80
CA GLY A 215 -29.33 2.92 -7.13
C GLY A 215 -29.01 4.04 -6.13
N ASN A 216 -28.36 3.73 -5.01
CA ASN A 216 -27.89 4.76 -4.08
C ASN A 216 -26.55 5.35 -4.57
N PRO A 217 -26.49 6.65 -4.96
CA PRO A 217 -25.25 7.24 -5.48
C PRO A 217 -24.06 7.17 -4.51
N LYS A 218 -24.32 7.18 -3.19
CA LYS A 218 -23.26 7.05 -2.15
C LYS A 218 -22.68 5.65 -2.06
N ALA A 219 -23.43 4.64 -2.48
CA ALA A 219 -23.02 3.25 -2.47
C ALA A 219 -22.28 2.83 -3.74
N LEU A 220 -22.35 3.63 -4.81
CA LEU A 220 -21.64 3.37 -6.06
C LEU A 220 -20.13 3.27 -5.83
N ARG A 221 -19.55 2.18 -6.32
CA ARG A 221 -18.10 2.01 -6.46
C ARG A 221 -17.79 1.72 -7.91
N VAL A 222 -16.70 2.29 -8.41
CA VAL A 222 -16.26 2.09 -9.79
C VAL A 222 -14.86 1.52 -9.77
N PHE A 223 -14.64 0.46 -10.53
CA PHE A 223 -13.35 -0.20 -10.66
C PHE A 223 -12.91 -0.18 -12.11
N LEU A 224 -11.61 -0.23 -12.33
CA LEU A 224 -10.96 -0.23 -13.63
C LEU A 224 -10.03 -1.42 -13.73
N SER A 225 -10.03 -2.07 -14.90
CA SER A 225 -8.92 -2.93 -15.33
C SER A 225 -8.40 -2.49 -16.69
N THR A 226 -7.06 -2.37 -16.83
CA THR A 226 -6.42 -2.19 -18.14
C THR A 226 -6.21 -3.53 -18.87
N ASN A 227 -6.46 -4.66 -18.21
CA ASN A 227 -6.61 -5.96 -18.85
C ASN A 227 -8.10 -6.22 -19.09
N ALA A 228 -8.55 -6.01 -20.32
CA ALA A 228 -9.94 -6.22 -20.70
C ALA A 228 -10.32 -7.72 -20.84
N GLU A 229 -9.33 -8.61 -20.91
CA GLU A 229 -9.53 -10.07 -20.98
C GLU A 229 -10.11 -10.65 -19.67
N LEU A 230 -9.85 -9.97 -18.53
CA LEU A 230 -10.39 -10.41 -17.24
C LEU A 230 -11.91 -10.30 -17.23
N SER A 231 -12.57 -11.33 -16.76
CA SER A 231 -14.00 -11.30 -16.44
C SER A 231 -14.29 -10.28 -15.32
N THR A 232 -15.55 -9.89 -15.17
CA THR A 232 -15.99 -9.00 -14.09
C THR A 232 -15.65 -9.57 -12.71
N GLN A 233 -15.83 -10.87 -12.51
CA GLN A 233 -15.50 -11.56 -11.26
C GLN A 233 -13.99 -11.49 -10.97
N GLU A 234 -13.15 -11.81 -11.97
CA GLU A 234 -11.69 -11.77 -11.81
C GLU A 234 -11.18 -10.36 -11.51
N ILE A 235 -11.75 -9.31 -12.11
CA ILE A 235 -11.40 -7.92 -11.80
C ILE A 235 -11.68 -7.61 -10.33
N LEU A 236 -12.87 -7.96 -9.84
CA LEU A 236 -13.26 -7.69 -8.46
C LEU A 236 -12.45 -8.52 -7.47
N ASP A 237 -12.21 -9.80 -7.74
CA ASP A 237 -11.40 -10.68 -6.91
C ASP A 237 -9.92 -10.21 -6.89
N THR A 238 -9.41 -9.77 -8.05
CA THR A 238 -8.06 -9.19 -8.14
C THR A 238 -7.96 -7.91 -7.29
N TYR A 239 -8.98 -7.04 -7.33
CA TYR A 239 -8.97 -5.83 -6.50
C TYR A 239 -8.94 -6.14 -5.00
N THR A 240 -9.53 -7.24 -4.55
CA THR A 240 -9.47 -7.65 -3.13
C THR A 240 -8.04 -7.92 -2.65
N LYS A 241 -7.13 -8.30 -3.57
CA LYS A 241 -5.70 -8.52 -3.28
C LYS A 241 -4.97 -7.23 -2.88
N ARG A 242 -5.64 -6.08 -2.90
CA ARG A 242 -5.12 -4.80 -2.38
C ARG A 242 -5.11 -4.75 -0.84
N TRP A 243 -5.93 -5.57 -0.17
CA TRP A 243 -6.11 -5.55 1.28
C TRP A 243 -4.82 -5.62 2.13
N PRO A 244 -3.77 -6.34 1.75
CA PRO A 244 -2.53 -6.42 2.52
C PRO A 244 -1.90 -5.06 2.88
N ILE A 245 -2.06 -4.02 2.08
CA ILE A 245 -1.49 -2.70 2.41
C ILE A 245 -2.20 -2.03 3.59
N GLU A 246 -3.50 -2.28 3.75
CA GLU A 246 -4.28 -1.80 4.90
C GLU A 246 -3.88 -2.52 6.18
N LEU A 247 -3.58 -3.83 6.09
CA LEU A 247 -2.99 -4.61 7.18
C LEU A 247 -1.62 -4.06 7.56
N PHE A 248 -0.76 -3.81 6.58
CA PHE A 248 0.56 -3.22 6.80
C PHE A 248 0.46 -1.89 7.56
N PHE A 249 -0.41 -0.96 7.15
CA PHE A 249 -0.59 0.31 7.85
C PHE A 249 -1.08 0.12 9.29
N ARG A 250 -2.04 -0.78 9.50
CA ARG A 250 -2.54 -1.09 10.84
C ARG A 250 -1.46 -1.68 11.74
N GLN A 251 -0.69 -2.65 11.25
CA GLN A 251 0.41 -3.29 11.97
C GLN A 251 1.54 -2.30 12.25
N SER A 252 1.92 -1.50 11.27
CA SER A 252 2.97 -0.49 11.41
C SER A 252 2.60 0.58 12.43
N LYS A 253 1.36 1.06 12.46
CA LYS A 253 0.89 2.01 13.48
C LYS A 253 0.81 1.38 14.86
N SER A 254 0.25 0.18 14.99
CA SER A 254 -0.02 -0.42 16.30
C SER A 254 1.20 -1.10 16.94
N LYS A 255 2.17 -1.60 16.14
CA LYS A 255 3.30 -2.41 16.63
C LYS A 255 4.67 -1.84 16.32
N LEU A 256 4.81 -1.05 15.26
CA LEU A 256 6.08 -0.50 14.78
C LEU A 256 6.16 1.03 14.92
N ALA A 257 5.17 1.64 15.58
CA ALA A 257 5.13 3.06 15.89
C ALA A 257 5.29 3.99 14.66
N LEU A 258 4.67 3.65 13.52
CA LEU A 258 4.70 4.43 12.28
C LEU A 258 4.31 5.91 12.50
N ASP A 259 3.46 6.21 13.46
CA ASP A 259 2.92 7.53 13.78
C ASP A 259 3.19 7.97 15.24
N SER A 260 3.98 7.21 16.00
CA SER A 260 4.20 7.46 17.45
C SER A 260 5.61 7.93 17.79
N TYR A 261 6.44 8.28 16.78
CA TYR A 261 7.78 8.80 16.97
C TYR A 261 7.77 10.30 17.34
N GLN A 262 8.86 10.77 17.98
CA GLN A 262 9.06 12.20 18.33
C GLN A 262 10.21 12.84 17.54
N ILE A 263 10.55 12.29 16.38
CA ILE A 263 11.60 12.80 15.51
C ILE A 263 11.06 14.00 14.74
N ARG A 264 11.84 15.08 14.66
CA ARG A 264 11.43 16.31 13.98
C ARG A 264 12.12 16.54 12.64
N SER A 265 13.31 15.95 12.43
CA SER A 265 14.06 16.11 11.18
C SER A 265 13.56 15.18 10.10
N ARG A 266 13.46 15.68 8.87
CA ARG A 266 13.09 14.91 7.68
C ARG A 266 13.96 13.66 7.50
N GLN A 267 15.28 13.82 7.60
CA GLN A 267 16.21 12.70 7.46
C GLN A 267 16.00 11.64 8.54
N GLY A 268 15.83 12.07 9.79
CA GLY A 268 15.59 11.14 10.89
C GLY A 268 14.31 10.34 10.72
N ILE A 269 13.24 10.96 10.20
CA ILE A 269 11.95 10.29 9.92
C ILE A 269 12.11 9.27 8.79
N GLN A 270 12.77 9.63 7.69
CA GLN A 270 13.01 8.70 6.58
C GLN A 270 13.83 7.48 7.02
N ARG A 271 14.87 7.71 7.81
CA ARG A 271 15.70 6.64 8.39
C ARG A 271 14.94 5.77 9.38
N TYR A 272 14.09 6.37 10.21
CA TYR A 272 13.22 5.63 11.11
C TYR A 272 12.28 4.67 10.35
N TRP A 273 11.62 5.17 9.31
CA TRP A 273 10.73 4.33 8.51
C TRP A 273 11.46 3.26 7.71
N LEU A 274 12.69 3.52 7.30
CA LEU A 274 13.53 2.51 6.66
C LEU A 274 13.87 1.36 7.63
N ILE A 275 14.23 1.69 8.89
CA ILE A 275 14.44 0.67 9.93
C ILE A 275 13.14 -0.05 10.24
N MET A 276 12.01 0.64 10.32
CA MET A 276 10.71 0.04 10.51
C MET A 276 10.38 -0.97 9.39
N SER A 277 10.67 -0.62 8.14
CA SER A 277 10.49 -1.53 6.98
C SER A 277 11.39 -2.76 7.09
N LEU A 278 12.63 -2.61 7.56
CA LEU A 278 13.51 -3.75 7.84
C LEU A 278 12.93 -4.65 8.94
N VAL A 279 12.45 -4.06 10.05
CA VAL A 279 11.82 -4.85 11.13
C VAL A 279 10.61 -5.61 10.61
N HIS A 280 9.77 -4.98 9.79
CA HIS A 280 8.65 -5.66 9.14
C HIS A 280 9.13 -6.84 8.28
N TYR A 281 10.16 -6.62 7.45
CA TYR A 281 10.76 -7.66 6.63
C TYR A 281 11.29 -8.82 7.47
N LEU A 282 12.03 -8.54 8.55
CA LEU A 282 12.57 -9.56 9.46
C LEU A 282 11.46 -10.36 10.15
N CYS A 283 10.34 -9.71 10.53
CA CYS A 283 9.17 -10.42 11.05
C CYS A 283 8.59 -11.39 9.99
N CYS A 284 8.43 -10.93 8.74
CA CYS A 284 7.87 -11.76 7.67
C CYS A 284 8.81 -12.87 7.20
N MET A 285 10.12 -12.71 7.37
CA MET A 285 11.16 -13.67 6.94
C MET A 285 11.82 -14.38 8.13
N HIS A 286 11.07 -14.57 9.20
CA HIS A 286 11.57 -15.22 10.41
C HIS A 286 12.08 -16.64 10.11
N SER A 287 13.26 -16.98 10.63
CA SER A 287 13.92 -18.29 10.45
C SER A 287 14.21 -18.66 8.98
N GLY A 288 14.34 -17.67 8.09
CA GLY A 288 14.68 -17.88 6.67
C GLY A 288 13.50 -18.31 5.79
N ASN A 289 12.31 -18.48 6.36
CA ASN A 289 11.09 -18.79 5.64
C ASN A 289 10.06 -17.66 5.80
N TYR A 290 9.16 -17.53 4.81
CA TYR A 290 8.07 -16.61 4.91
C TYR A 290 7.04 -17.07 5.97
N CYS A 291 6.63 -16.14 6.82
CA CYS A 291 5.50 -16.28 7.73
C CYS A 291 4.69 -14.98 7.76
N THR A 292 3.52 -15.00 8.36
CA THR A 292 2.76 -13.76 8.55
C THR A 292 3.50 -12.82 9.50
N PHE A 293 3.32 -11.51 9.31
CA PHE A 293 3.92 -10.52 10.21
C PHE A 293 3.58 -10.79 11.68
N GLU A 294 2.34 -11.21 11.98
CA GLU A 294 1.90 -11.46 13.35
C GLU A 294 2.65 -12.60 14.00
N GLU A 295 2.84 -13.72 13.28
CA GLU A 295 3.58 -14.89 13.75
C GLU A 295 5.05 -14.54 14.01
N GLY A 296 5.70 -13.91 13.02
CA GLY A 296 7.10 -13.54 13.14
C GLY A 296 7.34 -12.48 14.23
N TYR A 297 6.46 -11.47 14.34
CA TYR A 297 6.53 -10.47 15.40
C TYR A 297 6.42 -11.09 16.80
N ALA A 298 5.47 -12.01 16.99
CA ALA A 298 5.30 -12.71 18.26
C ALA A 298 6.54 -13.56 18.61
N SER A 299 7.06 -14.31 17.64
CA SER A 299 8.25 -15.15 17.79
C SER A 299 9.49 -14.32 18.13
N LEU A 300 9.79 -13.29 17.36
CA LEU A 300 10.94 -12.40 17.61
C LEU A 300 10.84 -11.68 18.96
N LYS A 301 9.64 -11.23 19.34
CA LYS A 301 9.43 -10.61 20.64
C LYS A 301 9.69 -11.57 21.80
N GLN A 302 9.32 -12.83 21.65
CA GLN A 302 9.62 -13.87 22.65
C GLN A 302 11.11 -14.16 22.72
N GLN A 303 11.78 -14.30 21.57
CA GLN A 303 13.22 -14.54 21.49
C GLN A 303 14.01 -13.40 22.15
N LEU A 304 13.69 -12.13 21.85
CA LEU A 304 14.33 -10.97 22.47
C LEU A 304 14.16 -10.96 24.00
N LYS A 305 12.97 -11.33 24.51
CA LYS A 305 12.77 -11.47 25.95
C LYS A 305 13.67 -12.55 26.57
N GLN A 306 13.75 -13.70 25.91
CA GLN A 306 14.61 -14.80 26.38
C GLN A 306 16.08 -14.39 26.40
N GLU A 307 16.55 -13.70 25.37
CA GLU A 307 17.92 -13.19 25.29
C GLU A 307 18.19 -12.14 26.39
N GLN A 308 17.25 -11.24 26.66
CA GLN A 308 17.35 -10.28 27.75
C GLN A 308 17.46 -10.97 29.10
N PHE A 309 16.61 -11.97 29.37
CA PHE A 309 16.68 -12.77 30.61
C PHE A 309 17.99 -13.55 30.70
N ALA A 310 18.45 -14.16 29.62
CA ALA A 310 19.71 -14.91 29.59
C ALA A 310 20.92 -13.98 29.85
N ASN A 311 20.88 -12.75 29.32
CA ASN A 311 21.91 -11.73 29.59
C ASN A 311 21.88 -11.31 31.06
N LEU A 312 20.71 -10.97 31.59
CA LEU A 312 20.56 -10.61 33.00
C LEU A 312 21.04 -11.75 33.94
N TYR A 313 20.66 -13.00 33.65
CA TYR A 313 21.11 -14.16 34.41
C TYR A 313 22.64 -14.30 34.38
N ARG A 314 23.29 -14.13 33.21
CA ARG A 314 24.76 -14.16 33.08
C ARG A 314 25.43 -13.06 33.89
N LEU A 315 24.91 -11.84 33.89
CA LEU A 315 25.42 -10.73 34.66
C LEU A 315 25.28 -10.97 36.17
N ILE A 316 24.17 -11.47 36.64
CA ILE A 316 23.97 -11.86 38.05
C ILE A 316 24.97 -12.96 38.46
N LYS A 317 25.14 -13.99 37.61
CA LYS A 317 26.06 -15.11 37.90
C LYS A 317 27.52 -14.66 37.89
N SER A 318 27.90 -13.65 37.14
CA SER A 318 29.25 -13.07 37.10
C SER A 318 29.55 -12.12 38.30
N SER A 319 28.59 -11.97 39.22
CA SER A 319 28.70 -10.99 40.35
C SER A 319 28.89 -9.54 39.87
N ALA A 320 28.41 -9.19 38.68
CA ALA A 320 28.45 -7.82 38.20
C ALA A 320 27.64 -6.88 39.14
N SER A 321 28.09 -5.66 39.29
CA SER A 321 27.36 -4.65 40.06
C SER A 321 26.03 -4.30 39.37
N PHE A 322 25.08 -3.76 40.14
CA PHE A 322 23.79 -3.30 39.57
C PHE A 322 24.02 -2.28 38.45
N GLU A 323 25.01 -1.40 38.58
CA GLU A 323 25.37 -0.39 37.58
C GLU A 323 25.90 -0.99 36.26
N GLU A 324 26.65 -2.12 36.36
CA GLU A 324 27.16 -2.85 35.18
C GLU A 324 26.04 -3.64 34.44
N ALA A 325 25.03 -4.07 35.16
CA ALA A 325 23.91 -4.82 34.60
C ALA A 325 22.95 -3.93 33.76
N PHE A 326 23.01 -2.60 33.96
CA PHE A 326 22.09 -1.64 33.30
C PHE A 326 22.81 -0.62 32.38
N LYS A 327 24.08 -0.85 32.06
CA LYS A 327 24.79 -0.15 30.98
C LYS A 327 24.54 -0.83 29.63
#